data_b5534618ebe3c18b66879bd4dea5e337
#
_entry.id   b5534618ebe3c18b66879bd4dea5e337
#
_cell.length_a   1.000
_cell.length_b   1.000
_cell.length_c   1.000
_cell.angle_alpha   90.00
_cell.angle_beta   90.00
_cell.angle_gamma   90.00
#
_symmetry.space_group_name_H-M   'P 1'
#
loop_
_entity.id
_entity.type
_entity.pdbx_description
1 polymer ?
#
loop_
_entity_poly.entity_id
_entity_poly.type
_entity_poly.pdbx_seq_one_letter_code
_entity_poly.pdbx_strand_id
1 'polypeptide(L)'
;NTLLGLAIAIILALVAALVGPLLIDWGTHRSLFEAEASRLIGVEVRVTGPIEARLLPTPSLTLHDIEIGNGGDSKIRARLLGFEFALGPLMRGEWQASEVHLVGPALGLGLDASGQVRAPNLAIKFNPDNLSIDRLNVEDGTVILSDAANGAHATLQGVWFNGEVRSLLGPFKGEGAATIGGELDPFRIAAGRYTEDGALKLRVNVDPVNRPLSIVADGALTLAGAKPKFDGTLSLTRPVEIAARSATQSGETVSQPWRLSGKIKVSTASALMQQFEFRYGSEDQGLKLTGVADFQFGKRPHFDGVLSGRQIDLDRALAAADGTRPPPAAAIRRIAQLAGGAFRPAIPIQIGIGIDQVTLGGNSIANLRGDISTDAGGWNLDRFEFRAPGFTQVKLSGHLAVKGAGVSFTGPAAIEAGDPKLLAAWLEGRAATAQGDVRPLTLRGDVTFGSDKFAVERL
;
A
#
# COMPACT_ATOMS: atom_id res chain seq x y z
N ASN A 1 -37.98 -54.94 27.57
CA ASN A 1 -36.57 -55.08 27.96
C ASN A 1 -35.59 -54.71 26.87
N THR A 2 -35.91 -54.80 25.57
CA THR A 2 -35.06 -54.53 24.44
C THR A 2 -34.78 -52.99 24.29
N LEU A 3 -35.79 -52.17 24.50
CA LEU A 3 -35.64 -50.68 24.44
C LEU A 3 -34.73 -50.16 25.58
N LEU A 4 -34.83 -50.75 26.79
CA LEU A 4 -33.97 -50.37 27.91
C LEU A 4 -32.50 -50.77 27.65
N GLY A 5 -32.31 -51.98 27.09
CA GLY A 5 -30.98 -52.45 26.74
C GLY A 5 -30.34 -51.61 25.63
N LEU A 6 -31.11 -51.17 24.62
CA LEU A 6 -30.65 -50.26 23.58
C LEU A 6 -30.30 -48.88 24.15
N ALA A 7 -31.14 -48.33 25.04
CA ALA A 7 -30.87 -47.04 25.68
C ALA A 7 -29.58 -47.08 26.52
N ILE A 8 -29.36 -48.15 27.29
CA ILE A 8 -28.12 -48.35 28.08
C ILE A 8 -26.91 -48.48 27.16
N ALA A 9 -27.02 -49.21 26.06
CA ALA A 9 -25.92 -49.35 25.09
C ALA A 9 -25.56 -48.00 24.43
N ILE A 10 -26.56 -47.19 24.09
CA ILE A 10 -26.34 -45.82 23.53
C ILE A 10 -25.67 -44.92 24.58
N ILE A 11 -26.13 -44.95 25.85
CA ILE A 11 -25.53 -44.18 26.92
C ILE A 11 -24.08 -44.58 27.15
N LEU A 12 -23.79 -45.86 27.20
CA LEU A 12 -22.43 -46.41 27.35
C LEU A 12 -21.55 -46.02 26.15
N ALA A 13 -22.06 -46.09 24.93
CA ALA A 13 -21.34 -45.66 23.74
C ALA A 13 -21.05 -44.14 23.76
N LEU A 14 -22.01 -43.33 24.16
CA LEU A 14 -21.83 -41.88 24.33
C LEU A 14 -20.80 -41.55 25.43
N VAL A 15 -20.86 -42.24 26.58
CA VAL A 15 -19.88 -42.06 27.65
C VAL A 15 -18.49 -42.50 27.19
N ALA A 16 -18.38 -43.61 26.50
CA ALA A 16 -17.12 -44.09 25.95
C ALA A 16 -16.55 -43.12 24.89
N ALA A 17 -17.41 -42.54 24.04
CA ALA A 17 -17.00 -41.55 23.04
C ALA A 17 -16.60 -40.20 23.68
N LEU A 18 -17.20 -39.85 24.81
CA LEU A 18 -16.88 -38.62 25.54
C LEU A 18 -15.61 -38.76 26.39
N VAL A 19 -15.46 -39.88 27.10
CA VAL A 19 -14.39 -40.07 28.09
C VAL A 19 -13.20 -40.84 27.48
N GLY A 20 -13.44 -41.75 26.55
CA GLY A 20 -12.41 -42.57 25.92
C GLY A 20 -11.24 -41.79 25.35
N PRO A 21 -11.46 -40.73 24.52
CA PRO A 21 -10.38 -39.95 23.96
C PRO A 21 -9.50 -39.23 25.01
N LEU A 22 -10.05 -38.93 26.18
CA LEU A 22 -9.31 -38.30 27.29
C LEU A 22 -8.37 -39.27 28.02
N LEU A 23 -8.62 -40.56 27.90
CA LEU A 23 -7.80 -41.61 28.51
C LEU A 23 -6.69 -42.14 27.59
N ILE A 24 -6.73 -41.75 26.32
CA ILE A 24 -5.73 -42.15 25.32
C ILE A 24 -4.56 -41.16 25.35
N ASP A 25 -3.36 -41.66 25.52
CA ASP A 25 -2.15 -40.88 25.29
C ASP A 25 -1.89 -40.77 23.78
N TRP A 26 -2.41 -39.69 23.18
CA TRP A 26 -2.25 -39.41 21.74
C TRP A 26 -0.78 -39.17 21.36
N GLY A 27 0.08 -38.82 22.31
CA GLY A 27 1.53 -38.68 22.10
C GLY A 27 2.20 -39.98 21.63
N THR A 28 1.69 -41.17 22.02
CA THR A 28 2.20 -42.45 21.54
C THR A 28 1.90 -42.69 20.06
N HIS A 29 0.92 -42.01 19.50
CA HIS A 29 0.52 -42.09 18.09
C HIS A 29 1.06 -40.95 17.24
N ARG A 30 1.95 -40.11 17.76
CA ARG A 30 2.52 -38.93 17.08
C ARG A 30 3.03 -39.26 15.68
N SER A 31 3.83 -40.31 15.54
CA SER A 31 4.42 -40.68 14.25
C SER A 31 3.38 -40.99 13.18
N LEU A 32 2.21 -41.54 13.59
CA LEU A 32 1.10 -41.81 12.68
C LEU A 32 0.46 -40.49 12.21
N PHE A 33 0.22 -39.52 13.11
CA PHE A 33 -0.29 -38.19 12.75
C PHE A 33 0.68 -37.43 11.84
N GLU A 34 1.97 -37.42 12.16
CA GLU A 34 3.01 -36.80 11.36
C GLU A 34 3.11 -37.40 9.96
N ALA A 35 3.09 -38.75 9.88
CA ALA A 35 3.16 -39.46 8.61
C ALA A 35 1.95 -39.16 7.72
N GLU A 36 0.73 -39.20 8.30
CA GLU A 36 -0.50 -38.94 7.56
C GLU A 36 -0.61 -37.46 7.14
N ALA A 37 -0.31 -36.54 8.04
CA ALA A 37 -0.27 -35.12 7.72
C ALA A 37 0.78 -34.83 6.62
N SER A 38 1.98 -35.41 6.72
CA SER A 38 3.04 -35.25 5.71
C SER A 38 2.61 -35.84 4.36
N ARG A 39 1.87 -36.97 4.38
CA ARG A 39 1.31 -37.60 3.18
C ARG A 39 0.29 -36.71 2.49
N LEU A 40 -0.58 -36.03 3.26
CA LEU A 40 -1.65 -35.19 2.75
C LEU A 40 -1.12 -33.84 2.23
N ILE A 41 -0.22 -33.23 2.98
CA ILE A 41 0.33 -31.89 2.65
C ILE A 41 1.47 -31.98 1.62
N GLY A 42 2.10 -33.16 1.51
CA GLY A 42 3.18 -33.43 0.57
C GLY A 42 4.56 -32.93 1.00
N VAL A 43 4.67 -32.43 2.24
CA VAL A 43 5.92 -32.01 2.88
C VAL A 43 5.96 -32.55 4.31
N GLU A 44 7.16 -32.62 4.88
CA GLU A 44 7.36 -33.10 6.25
C GLU A 44 6.61 -32.22 7.25
N VAL A 45 5.78 -32.86 8.09
CA VAL A 45 5.09 -32.26 9.21
C VAL A 45 5.65 -32.87 10.49
N ARG A 46 6.09 -32.04 11.42
CA ARG A 46 6.56 -32.44 12.75
C ARG A 46 5.72 -31.78 13.82
N VAL A 47 5.36 -32.52 14.84
CA VAL A 47 4.64 -32.03 16.02
C VAL A 47 5.49 -32.36 17.23
N THR A 48 6.08 -31.33 17.85
CA THR A 48 6.96 -31.51 19.01
C THR A 48 6.24 -31.41 20.34
N GLY A 49 5.12 -30.71 20.37
CA GLY A 49 4.29 -30.53 21.55
C GLY A 49 3.22 -31.65 21.73
N PRO A 50 2.34 -31.51 22.71
CA PRO A 50 1.24 -32.45 22.93
C PRO A 50 0.25 -32.47 21.77
N ILE A 51 -0.43 -33.65 21.64
CA ILE A 51 -1.52 -33.86 20.70
C ILE A 51 -2.76 -34.14 21.52
N GLU A 52 -3.84 -33.41 21.32
CA GLU A 52 -5.11 -33.60 21.98
C GLU A 52 -6.20 -33.86 20.95
N ALA A 53 -6.94 -34.94 21.12
CA ALA A 53 -8.10 -35.23 20.27
C ALA A 53 -9.33 -35.47 21.13
N ARG A 54 -10.47 -34.99 20.70
CA ARG A 54 -11.80 -35.19 21.33
C ARG A 54 -12.78 -35.60 20.23
N LEU A 55 -13.72 -36.44 20.60
CA LEU A 55 -14.76 -36.90 19.67
C LEU A 55 -16.09 -36.20 19.94
N LEU A 56 -16.42 -36.01 21.21
CA LEU A 56 -17.68 -35.41 21.65
C LEU A 56 -17.39 -34.27 22.65
N PRO A 57 -18.22 -33.19 22.71
CA PRO A 57 -19.44 -33.00 21.90
C PRO A 57 -19.15 -32.63 20.43
N THR A 58 -18.00 -32.03 20.14
CA THR A 58 -17.56 -31.69 18.78
C THR A 58 -16.22 -32.35 18.50
N PRO A 59 -16.11 -33.12 17.40
CA PRO A 59 -14.82 -33.69 17.02
C PRO A 59 -13.76 -32.59 16.87
N SER A 60 -12.69 -32.68 17.65
CA SER A 60 -11.60 -31.70 17.60
C SER A 60 -10.23 -32.36 17.69
N LEU A 61 -9.27 -31.72 17.07
CA LEU A 61 -7.85 -32.08 17.07
C LEU A 61 -7.03 -30.83 17.34
N THR A 62 -6.21 -30.84 18.38
CA THR A 62 -5.30 -29.74 18.72
C THR A 62 -3.87 -30.29 18.72
N LEU A 63 -3.04 -29.61 17.94
CA LEU A 63 -1.62 -29.92 17.80
C LEU A 63 -0.82 -28.74 18.34
N HIS A 64 0.20 -29.02 19.15
CA HIS A 64 1.08 -28.00 19.69
C HIS A 64 2.47 -28.09 19.08
N ASP A 65 3.12 -26.93 18.91
CA ASP A 65 4.47 -26.78 18.41
C ASP A 65 4.72 -27.54 17.09
N ILE A 66 4.08 -27.02 16.04
CA ILE A 66 4.08 -27.65 14.71
C ILE A 66 5.12 -26.97 13.85
N GLU A 67 5.84 -27.79 13.09
CA GLU A 67 6.70 -27.38 11.98
C GLU A 67 6.27 -28.08 10.69
N ILE A 68 6.15 -27.30 9.60
CA ILE A 68 5.79 -27.79 8.26
C ILE A 68 6.88 -27.36 7.29
N GLY A 69 7.51 -28.31 6.58
CA GLY A 69 8.51 -28.06 5.56
C GLY A 69 9.91 -28.56 5.91
N ASN A 70 10.73 -28.78 4.88
CA ASN A 70 12.01 -29.55 4.96
C ASN A 70 13.26 -28.70 5.19
N GLY A 71 13.15 -27.40 5.54
CA GLY A 71 14.38 -26.65 5.88
C GLY A 71 14.36 -25.15 5.62
N GLY A 72 15.24 -24.44 6.33
CA GLY A 72 15.56 -23.04 6.15
C GLY A 72 14.40 -22.08 6.45
N ASP A 73 14.46 -20.93 5.79
CA ASP A 73 13.48 -19.83 5.96
C ASP A 73 12.08 -20.12 5.38
N SER A 74 11.93 -21.27 4.68
CA SER A 74 10.66 -21.69 4.08
C SER A 74 9.80 -22.59 5.00
N LYS A 75 10.17 -22.74 6.27
CA LYS A 75 9.36 -23.49 7.23
C LYS A 75 8.19 -22.65 7.72
N ILE A 76 7.02 -23.28 7.81
CA ILE A 76 5.88 -22.75 8.55
C ILE A 76 5.97 -23.31 9.97
N ARG A 77 5.88 -22.48 10.97
CA ARG A 77 5.81 -22.87 12.38
C ARG A 77 4.54 -22.34 12.98
N ALA A 78 3.97 -23.07 13.93
CA ALA A 78 2.87 -22.57 14.73
C ALA A 78 2.94 -23.15 16.14
N ARG A 79 2.61 -22.34 17.13
CA ARG A 79 2.52 -22.80 18.53
C ARG A 79 1.33 -23.72 18.75
N LEU A 80 0.20 -23.44 18.10
CA LEU A 80 -1.00 -24.23 18.19
C LEU A 80 -1.76 -24.23 16.87
N LEU A 81 -2.25 -25.38 16.49
CA LEU A 81 -3.20 -25.59 15.39
C LEU A 81 -4.35 -26.46 15.89
N GLY A 82 -5.50 -25.83 16.07
CA GLY A 82 -6.73 -26.48 16.46
C GLY A 82 -7.70 -26.63 15.29
N PHE A 83 -8.32 -27.78 15.18
CA PHE A 83 -9.41 -28.05 14.25
C PHE A 83 -10.64 -28.46 15.03
N GLU A 84 -11.79 -27.93 14.68
CA GLU A 84 -13.10 -28.44 15.05
C GLU A 84 -13.84 -28.86 13.78
N PHE A 85 -14.46 -30.07 13.81
CA PHE A 85 -15.14 -30.63 12.66
C PHE A 85 -16.63 -30.71 12.87
N ALA A 86 -17.40 -30.48 11.82
CA ALA A 86 -18.84 -30.75 11.82
C ALA A 86 -19.08 -32.25 11.78
N LEU A 87 -19.76 -32.81 12.79
CA LEU A 87 -19.96 -34.24 12.93
C LEU A 87 -20.75 -34.87 11.77
N GLY A 88 -21.80 -34.16 11.28
CA GLY A 88 -22.62 -34.67 10.19
C GLY A 88 -21.86 -34.83 8.86
N PRO A 89 -21.14 -33.85 8.36
CA PRO A 89 -20.25 -33.96 7.21
C PRO A 89 -19.17 -35.04 7.41
N LEU A 90 -18.53 -35.06 8.58
CA LEU A 90 -17.48 -36.05 8.88
C LEU A 90 -17.97 -37.47 8.77
N MET A 91 -19.20 -37.77 9.21
CA MET A 91 -19.83 -39.08 9.06
C MET A 91 -20.10 -39.47 7.60
N ARG A 92 -20.15 -38.50 6.68
CA ARG A 92 -20.26 -38.73 5.23
C ARG A 92 -18.92 -38.77 4.51
N GLY A 93 -17.83 -38.64 5.26
CA GLY A 93 -16.48 -38.60 4.70
C GLY A 93 -16.08 -37.25 4.13
N GLU A 94 -16.82 -36.18 4.48
CA GLU A 94 -16.53 -34.78 4.08
C GLU A 94 -15.73 -34.09 5.19
N TRP A 95 -14.63 -33.46 4.85
CA TRP A 95 -13.79 -32.74 5.80
C TRP A 95 -14.22 -31.24 5.88
N GLN A 96 -15.31 -31.01 6.60
CA GLN A 96 -15.77 -29.67 6.91
C GLN A 96 -15.29 -29.29 8.31
N ALA A 97 -14.31 -28.37 8.36
CA ALA A 97 -13.89 -27.76 9.60
C ALA A 97 -14.85 -26.60 9.93
N SER A 98 -15.56 -26.70 11.04
CA SER A 98 -16.39 -25.62 11.56
C SER A 98 -15.52 -24.48 12.08
N GLU A 99 -14.37 -24.81 12.65
CA GLU A 99 -13.39 -23.82 13.11
C GLU A 99 -11.96 -24.35 12.93
N VAL A 100 -11.06 -23.45 12.49
CA VAL A 100 -9.61 -23.65 12.52
C VAL A 100 -9.01 -22.51 13.32
N HIS A 101 -8.28 -22.83 14.37
CA HIS A 101 -7.61 -21.89 15.24
C HIS A 101 -6.10 -22.04 15.12
N LEU A 102 -5.41 -21.01 14.70
CA LEU A 102 -3.96 -21.00 14.46
C LEU A 102 -3.31 -19.91 15.33
N VAL A 103 -2.49 -20.32 16.29
CA VAL A 103 -1.81 -19.39 17.22
C VAL A 103 -0.32 -19.35 16.95
N GLY A 104 0.20 -18.13 16.82
CA GLY A 104 1.62 -17.88 16.61
C GLY A 104 2.18 -18.47 15.32
N PRO A 105 1.45 -18.43 14.17
CA PRO A 105 2.04 -18.89 12.94
C PRO A 105 3.19 -17.97 12.51
N ALA A 106 4.30 -18.57 12.12
CA ALA A 106 5.43 -17.89 11.52
C ALA A 106 5.63 -18.40 10.10
N LEU A 107 5.59 -17.48 9.12
CA LEU A 107 5.70 -17.76 7.70
C LEU A 107 6.74 -16.87 7.06
N GLY A 108 7.74 -17.46 6.40
CA GLY A 108 8.69 -16.75 5.53
C GLY A 108 8.23 -16.80 4.08
N LEU A 109 8.13 -15.63 3.46
CA LEU A 109 7.90 -15.45 2.03
C LEU A 109 9.06 -14.64 1.46
N GLY A 110 9.72 -15.16 0.43
CA GLY A 110 10.86 -14.48 -0.17
C GLY A 110 10.78 -14.41 -1.67
N LEU A 111 11.48 -13.45 -2.25
CA LEU A 111 11.84 -13.44 -3.65
C LEU A 111 13.32 -13.82 -3.77
N ASP A 112 13.64 -14.73 -4.68
CA ASP A 112 15.04 -15.01 -5.02
C ASP A 112 15.61 -13.91 -5.93
N ALA A 113 16.90 -13.99 -6.23
CA ALA A 113 17.58 -13.01 -7.08
C ALA A 113 17.01 -12.93 -8.52
N SER A 114 16.21 -13.90 -8.95
CA SER A 114 15.52 -13.93 -10.26
C SER A 114 14.08 -13.41 -10.17
N GLY A 115 13.62 -13.00 -8.97
CA GLY A 115 12.26 -12.52 -8.70
C GLY A 115 11.23 -13.65 -8.62
N GLN A 116 11.67 -14.91 -8.39
CA GLN A 116 10.74 -16.03 -8.15
C GLN A 116 10.38 -16.09 -6.66
N VAL A 117 9.13 -16.42 -6.39
CA VAL A 117 8.66 -16.57 -5.01
C VAL A 117 9.27 -17.83 -4.40
N ARG A 118 9.94 -17.65 -3.26
CA ARG A 118 10.28 -18.71 -2.32
C ARG A 118 9.20 -18.77 -1.27
N ALA A 119 8.35 -19.75 -1.38
CA ALA A 119 7.33 -20.08 -0.39
C ALA A 119 7.47 -21.56 -0.03
N PRO A 120 6.91 -22.01 1.09
CA PRO A 120 6.80 -23.42 1.40
C PRO A 120 6.13 -24.16 0.24
N ASN A 121 6.81 -25.14 -0.34
CA ASN A 121 6.27 -25.90 -1.46
C ASN A 121 5.32 -26.98 -0.95
N LEU A 122 4.06 -26.61 -0.72
CA LEU A 122 3.01 -27.53 -0.29
C LEU A 122 2.48 -28.27 -1.52
N ALA A 123 2.74 -29.57 -1.58
CA ALA A 123 2.22 -30.45 -2.65
C ALA A 123 0.96 -31.20 -2.16
N ILE A 124 -0.14 -30.46 -1.96
CA ILE A 124 -1.41 -30.98 -1.44
C ILE A 124 -1.90 -32.17 -2.29
N LYS A 125 -2.06 -33.33 -1.67
CA LYS A 125 -2.43 -34.59 -2.32
C LYS A 125 -3.90 -34.98 -2.16
N PHE A 126 -4.70 -34.19 -1.50
CA PHE A 126 -6.15 -34.38 -1.44
C PHE A 126 -6.86 -33.35 -2.34
N ASN A 127 -8.14 -33.64 -2.69
CA ASN A 127 -8.92 -32.69 -3.47
C ASN A 127 -9.15 -31.43 -2.63
N PRO A 128 -8.63 -30.24 -3.07
CA PRO A 128 -8.76 -28.98 -2.31
C PRO A 128 -10.22 -28.57 -2.07
N ASP A 129 -11.15 -29.01 -2.91
CA ASP A 129 -12.57 -28.70 -2.78
C ASP A 129 -13.26 -29.49 -1.67
N ASN A 130 -12.63 -30.58 -1.17
CA ASN A 130 -13.19 -31.39 -0.08
C ASN A 130 -12.90 -30.78 1.30
N LEU A 131 -12.08 -29.76 1.40
CA LEU A 131 -11.80 -29.04 2.64
C LEU A 131 -12.43 -27.65 2.61
N SER A 132 -13.41 -27.43 3.48
CA SER A 132 -13.96 -26.11 3.78
C SER A 132 -13.73 -25.75 5.24
N ILE A 133 -13.54 -24.47 5.50
CA ILE A 133 -13.35 -23.92 6.85
C ILE A 133 -14.37 -22.80 7.01
N ASP A 134 -15.33 -22.98 7.90
CA ASP A 134 -16.38 -21.99 8.13
C ASP A 134 -15.85 -20.78 8.90
N ARG A 135 -14.90 -21.01 9.80
CA ARG A 135 -14.22 -19.97 10.58
C ARG A 135 -12.73 -20.28 10.72
N LEU A 136 -11.90 -19.42 10.14
CA LEU A 136 -10.45 -19.43 10.31
C LEU A 136 -10.04 -18.30 11.23
N ASN A 137 -9.52 -18.62 12.40
CA ASN A 137 -8.96 -17.67 13.35
C ASN A 137 -7.45 -17.79 13.40
N VAL A 138 -6.76 -16.70 13.13
CA VAL A 138 -5.30 -16.58 13.27
C VAL A 138 -5.00 -15.57 14.35
N GLU A 139 -4.13 -15.90 15.31
CA GLU A 139 -3.70 -15.06 16.40
C GLU A 139 -2.19 -15.00 16.48
N ASP A 140 -1.66 -13.80 16.75
CA ASP A 140 -0.23 -13.54 17.01
C ASP A 140 0.70 -14.08 15.90
N GLY A 141 0.26 -13.96 14.63
CA GLY A 141 1.03 -14.42 13.49
C GLY A 141 2.20 -13.50 13.17
N THR A 142 3.22 -14.06 12.52
CA THR A 142 4.37 -13.32 11.98
C THR A 142 4.59 -13.71 10.53
N VAL A 143 4.66 -12.71 9.64
CA VAL A 143 5.01 -12.92 8.24
C VAL A 143 6.29 -12.15 7.94
N ILE A 144 7.31 -12.85 7.49
CA ILE A 144 8.59 -12.26 7.08
C ILE A 144 8.63 -12.23 5.56
N LEU A 145 8.73 -11.03 5.02
CA LEU A 145 8.90 -10.80 3.59
C LEU A 145 10.37 -10.46 3.32
N SER A 146 10.99 -11.12 2.35
CA SER A 146 12.39 -10.87 1.98
C SER A 146 12.57 -10.79 0.47
N ASP A 147 13.47 -9.91 0.00
CA ASP A 147 13.87 -9.82 -1.40
C ASP A 147 15.39 -9.99 -1.51
N ALA A 148 15.82 -11.11 -2.06
CA ALA A 148 17.24 -11.41 -2.23
C ALA A 148 17.93 -10.55 -3.31
N ALA A 149 17.19 -9.85 -4.16
CA ALA A 149 17.77 -9.01 -5.20
C ALA A 149 18.32 -7.70 -4.65
N ASN A 150 17.67 -7.12 -3.64
CA ASN A 150 18.03 -5.82 -3.04
C ASN A 150 18.34 -5.91 -1.54
N GLY A 151 18.16 -7.08 -0.93
CA GLY A 151 18.35 -7.29 0.51
C GLY A 151 17.25 -6.67 1.38
N ALA A 152 16.15 -6.20 0.78
CA ALA A 152 15.02 -5.66 1.53
C ALA A 152 14.30 -6.75 2.31
N HIS A 153 13.87 -6.41 3.52
CA HIS A 153 13.03 -7.26 4.34
C HIS A 153 11.97 -6.42 5.06
N ALA A 154 10.81 -7.01 5.21
CA ALA A 154 9.72 -6.43 5.98
C ALA A 154 9.11 -7.52 6.86
N THR A 155 8.74 -7.17 8.08
CA THR A 155 8.11 -8.11 9.01
C THR A 155 6.75 -7.58 9.43
N LEU A 156 5.73 -8.39 9.19
CA LEU A 156 4.38 -8.18 9.71
C LEU A 156 4.30 -8.95 11.03
N GLN A 157 4.06 -8.25 12.12
CA GLN A 157 4.00 -8.83 13.47
C GLN A 157 2.57 -8.76 14.03
N GLY A 158 2.27 -9.62 14.98
CA GLY A 158 0.97 -9.64 15.65
C GLY A 158 -0.19 -9.78 14.68
N VAL A 159 0.00 -10.56 13.61
CA VAL A 159 -1.04 -10.77 12.62
C VAL A 159 -2.20 -11.50 13.27
N TRP A 160 -3.37 -10.88 13.26
CA TRP A 160 -4.61 -11.55 13.54
C TRP A 160 -5.51 -11.54 12.30
N PHE A 161 -6.27 -12.60 12.12
CA PHE A 161 -7.18 -12.73 10.99
C PHE A 161 -8.39 -13.57 11.40
N ASN A 162 -9.56 -13.13 10.98
CA ASN A 162 -10.81 -13.88 11.09
C ASN A 162 -11.47 -13.94 9.71
N GLY A 163 -11.76 -15.14 9.23
CA GLY A 163 -12.31 -15.30 7.89
C GLY A 163 -12.92 -16.67 7.63
N GLU A 164 -13.43 -16.84 6.44
CA GLU A 164 -13.95 -18.10 5.90
C GLU A 164 -13.17 -18.55 4.66
N VAL A 165 -12.96 -19.83 4.52
CA VAL A 165 -12.30 -20.47 3.39
C VAL A 165 -13.20 -21.57 2.86
N ARG A 166 -13.83 -21.36 1.71
CA ARG A 166 -14.76 -22.37 1.14
C ARG A 166 -14.06 -23.52 0.46
N SER A 167 -12.86 -23.30 0.00
CA SER A 167 -11.97 -24.31 -0.57
C SER A 167 -10.55 -23.77 -0.49
N LEU A 168 -9.53 -24.62 -0.48
CA LEU A 168 -8.13 -24.19 -0.55
C LEU A 168 -7.80 -23.48 -1.87
N LEU A 169 -8.58 -23.70 -2.92
CA LEU A 169 -8.50 -22.97 -4.18
C LEU A 169 -9.36 -21.69 -4.18
N GLY A 170 -9.99 -21.34 -3.06
CA GLY A 170 -10.90 -20.23 -2.92
C GLY A 170 -12.37 -20.57 -3.26
N PRO A 171 -13.29 -19.65 -3.06
CA PRO A 171 -13.05 -18.30 -2.55
C PRO A 171 -12.72 -18.25 -1.05
N PHE A 172 -12.02 -17.21 -0.65
CA PHE A 172 -11.84 -16.89 0.77
C PHE A 172 -12.06 -15.40 1.03
N LYS A 173 -12.46 -15.06 2.23
CA LYS A 173 -12.63 -13.68 2.67
C LYS A 173 -12.44 -13.58 4.18
N GLY A 174 -12.03 -12.42 4.63
CA GLY A 174 -11.90 -12.14 6.05
C GLY A 174 -11.34 -10.75 6.32
N GLU A 175 -11.19 -10.47 7.59
CA GLU A 175 -10.61 -9.24 8.10
C GLU A 175 -9.54 -9.55 9.14
N GLY A 176 -8.64 -8.63 9.32
CA GLY A 176 -7.54 -8.78 10.24
C GLY A 176 -6.80 -7.49 10.47
N ALA A 177 -5.71 -7.57 11.20
CA ALA A 177 -4.72 -6.50 11.28
C ALA A 177 -3.31 -7.08 11.41
N ALA A 178 -2.33 -6.28 11.03
CA ALA A 178 -0.92 -6.59 11.21
C ALA A 178 -0.17 -5.33 11.65
N THR A 179 0.92 -5.51 12.38
CA THR A 179 1.80 -4.41 12.75
C THR A 179 2.97 -4.38 11.78
N ILE A 180 3.11 -3.24 11.06
CA ILE A 180 4.16 -3.00 10.09
C ILE A 180 4.93 -1.76 10.52
N GLY A 181 6.25 -1.90 10.78
CA GLY A 181 7.08 -0.77 11.23
C GLY A 181 6.61 -0.14 12.55
N GLY A 182 5.92 -0.89 13.41
CA GLY A 182 5.36 -0.42 14.68
C GLY A 182 3.97 0.21 14.58
N GLU A 183 3.38 0.30 13.39
CA GLU A 183 2.01 0.79 13.17
C GLU A 183 1.05 -0.37 12.93
N LEU A 184 -0.13 -0.30 13.54
CA LEU A 184 -1.20 -1.28 13.36
C LEU A 184 -2.03 -0.91 12.13
N ASP A 185 -2.07 -1.82 11.17
CA ASP A 185 -2.77 -1.66 9.89
C ASP A 185 -3.90 -2.70 9.78
N PRO A 186 -5.15 -2.33 10.07
CA PRO A 186 -6.31 -3.17 9.79
C PRO A 186 -6.47 -3.40 8.30
N PHE A 187 -6.84 -4.63 7.93
CA PHE A 187 -7.09 -4.99 6.55
C PHE A 187 -8.33 -5.88 6.38
N ARG A 188 -8.91 -5.83 5.18
CA ARG A 188 -9.91 -6.78 4.70
C ARG A 188 -9.43 -7.37 3.40
N ILE A 189 -9.60 -8.67 3.25
CA ILE A 189 -9.21 -9.39 2.06
C ILE A 189 -10.38 -10.23 1.55
N ALA A 190 -10.59 -10.21 0.25
CA ALA A 190 -11.51 -11.12 -0.43
C ALA A 190 -10.84 -11.64 -1.70
N ALA A 191 -10.83 -12.95 -1.84
CA ALA A 191 -10.28 -13.60 -3.01
C ALA A 191 -11.32 -14.52 -3.63
N GLY A 192 -11.34 -14.54 -4.95
CA GLY A 192 -12.13 -15.46 -5.74
C GLY A 192 -11.51 -16.85 -5.78
N ARG A 193 -12.02 -17.70 -6.65
CA ARG A 193 -11.45 -19.02 -6.90
C ARG A 193 -10.20 -18.90 -7.77
N TYR A 194 -9.18 -19.68 -7.47
CA TYR A 194 -8.02 -19.86 -8.31
C TYR A 194 -8.42 -20.57 -9.60
N THR A 195 -8.09 -19.99 -10.73
CA THR A 195 -8.46 -20.50 -12.05
C THR A 195 -7.36 -21.38 -12.66
N GLU A 196 -7.69 -22.16 -13.67
CA GLU A 196 -6.72 -23.01 -14.38
C GLU A 196 -5.58 -22.21 -15.03
N ASP A 197 -5.85 -20.95 -15.40
CA ASP A 197 -4.82 -20.03 -15.94
C ASP A 197 -3.84 -19.54 -14.87
N GLY A 198 -3.97 -19.97 -13.62
CA GLY A 198 -3.12 -19.53 -12.51
C GLY A 198 -3.48 -18.16 -11.97
N ALA A 199 -4.68 -17.67 -12.23
CA ALA A 199 -5.15 -16.35 -11.79
C ALA A 199 -6.14 -16.46 -10.61
N LEU A 200 -6.12 -15.44 -9.76
CA LEU A 200 -6.97 -15.28 -8.60
C LEU A 200 -7.48 -13.85 -8.56
N LYS A 201 -8.80 -13.62 -8.57
CA LYS A 201 -9.34 -12.29 -8.28
C LYS A 201 -9.06 -11.95 -6.82
N LEU A 202 -8.48 -10.80 -6.57
CA LEU A 202 -8.07 -10.36 -5.24
C LEU A 202 -8.53 -8.92 -4.99
N ARG A 203 -9.18 -8.71 -3.87
CA ARG A 203 -9.48 -7.39 -3.35
C ARG A 203 -8.89 -7.25 -1.95
N VAL A 204 -8.09 -6.22 -1.75
CA VAL A 204 -7.48 -5.89 -0.47
C VAL A 204 -7.84 -4.46 -0.12
N ASN A 205 -8.30 -4.25 1.10
CA ASN A 205 -8.54 -2.93 1.69
C ASN A 205 -7.69 -2.82 2.95
N VAL A 206 -6.89 -1.75 3.05
CA VAL A 206 -6.07 -1.44 4.23
C VAL A 206 -6.41 -0.04 4.70
N ASP A 207 -6.75 0.09 5.98
CA ASP A 207 -7.14 1.36 6.61
C ASP A 207 -6.20 1.64 7.79
N PRO A 208 -4.96 2.18 7.59
CA PRO A 208 -3.99 2.44 8.64
C PRO A 208 -4.55 3.32 9.76
N VAL A 209 -4.34 2.92 11.03
CA VAL A 209 -4.93 3.63 12.19
C VAL A 209 -4.31 5.02 12.37
N ASN A 210 -2.98 5.13 12.21
CA ASN A 210 -2.24 6.36 12.47
C ASN A 210 -2.12 7.28 11.26
N ARG A 211 -2.60 6.86 10.10
CA ARG A 211 -2.55 7.63 8.86
C ARG A 211 -3.96 7.80 8.32
N PRO A 212 -4.41 9.03 8.06
CA PRO A 212 -5.71 9.27 7.47
C PRO A 212 -5.72 8.87 5.97
N LEU A 213 -5.60 7.58 5.72
CA LEU A 213 -5.43 6.99 4.40
C LEU A 213 -6.23 5.69 4.31
N SER A 214 -6.96 5.48 3.23
CA SER A 214 -7.54 4.19 2.86
C SER A 214 -6.92 3.72 1.55
N ILE A 215 -6.49 2.47 1.52
CA ILE A 215 -5.82 1.83 0.38
C ILE A 215 -6.73 0.69 -0.10
N VAL A 216 -7.17 0.74 -1.35
CA VAL A 216 -7.97 -0.32 -1.97
C VAL A 216 -7.27 -0.80 -3.23
N ALA A 217 -6.94 -2.08 -3.28
CA ALA A 217 -6.47 -2.76 -4.48
C ALA A 217 -7.51 -3.81 -4.91
N ASP A 218 -7.89 -3.80 -6.18
CA ASP A 218 -8.90 -4.73 -6.76
C ASP A 218 -8.44 -5.18 -8.15
N GLY A 219 -8.22 -6.46 -8.34
CA GLY A 219 -7.69 -6.97 -9.60
C GLY A 219 -7.45 -8.47 -9.62
N ALA A 220 -6.63 -8.90 -10.55
CA ALA A 220 -6.22 -10.29 -10.71
C ALA A 220 -4.75 -10.46 -10.28
N LEU A 221 -4.51 -11.39 -9.37
CA LEU A 221 -3.19 -11.88 -9.01
C LEU A 221 -2.92 -13.17 -9.79
N THR A 222 -1.86 -13.19 -10.60
CA THR A 222 -1.42 -14.37 -11.34
C THR A 222 -0.14 -14.89 -10.73
N LEU A 223 -0.10 -16.18 -10.41
CA LEU A 223 1.05 -16.87 -9.81
C LEU A 223 1.75 -17.82 -10.79
N ALA A 224 1.43 -17.73 -12.08
CA ALA A 224 2.03 -18.57 -13.10
C ALA A 224 3.56 -18.42 -13.15
N GLY A 225 4.29 -19.54 -13.13
CA GLY A 225 5.74 -19.57 -13.20
C GLY A 225 6.47 -19.04 -11.97
N ALA A 226 5.86 -19.10 -10.78
CA ALA A 226 6.39 -18.61 -9.50
C ALA A 226 6.77 -17.12 -9.49
N LYS A 227 6.36 -16.34 -10.50
CA LYS A 227 6.54 -14.88 -10.56
C LYS A 227 5.18 -14.21 -10.43
N PRO A 228 4.83 -13.70 -9.24
CA PRO A 228 3.55 -13.06 -9.03
C PRO A 228 3.43 -11.80 -9.89
N LYS A 229 2.24 -11.63 -10.48
CA LYS A 229 1.84 -10.42 -11.21
C LYS A 229 0.46 -10.01 -10.76
N PHE A 230 0.27 -8.76 -10.48
CA PHE A 230 -1.03 -8.18 -10.17
C PHE A 230 -1.41 -7.20 -11.27
N ASP A 231 -2.61 -7.34 -11.82
CA ASP A 231 -3.20 -6.42 -12.81
C ASP A 231 -4.58 -6.01 -12.31
N GLY A 232 -4.76 -4.72 -12.04
CA GLY A 232 -5.98 -4.24 -11.42
C GLY A 232 -6.05 -2.73 -11.28
N THR A 233 -6.79 -2.29 -10.29
CA THR A 233 -6.93 -0.89 -9.90
C THR A 233 -6.40 -0.68 -8.49
N LEU A 234 -5.73 0.45 -8.27
CA LEU A 234 -5.33 0.93 -6.95
C LEU A 234 -6.03 2.26 -6.69
N SER A 235 -6.62 2.39 -5.52
CA SER A 235 -7.19 3.64 -5.02
C SER A 235 -6.60 3.96 -3.65
N LEU A 236 -6.01 5.13 -3.54
CA LEU A 236 -5.56 5.72 -2.28
C LEU A 236 -6.46 6.91 -1.99
N THR A 237 -7.03 6.98 -0.81
CA THR A 237 -8.02 8.02 -0.47
C THR A 237 -7.76 8.55 0.94
N ARG A 238 -7.79 9.87 1.10
CA ARG A 238 -7.98 10.52 2.40
C ARG A 238 -9.42 10.99 2.51
N PRO A 239 -10.26 10.30 3.28
CA PRO A 239 -11.68 10.68 3.45
C PRO A 239 -11.84 12.00 4.19
N VAL A 240 -12.91 12.72 3.90
CA VAL A 240 -13.27 14.02 4.52
C VAL A 240 -13.41 13.89 6.04
N GLU A 241 -14.05 12.84 6.52
CA GLU A 241 -14.30 12.60 7.95
C GLU A 241 -13.02 12.41 8.77
N ILE A 242 -12.00 11.76 8.18
CA ILE A 242 -10.70 11.55 8.83
C ILE A 242 -9.88 12.84 8.81
N ALA A 243 -9.94 13.60 7.71
CA ALA A 243 -9.30 14.91 7.63
C ALA A 243 -9.83 15.89 8.69
N ALA A 244 -11.12 15.88 8.95
CA ALA A 244 -11.77 16.72 9.97
C ALA A 244 -11.36 16.33 11.40
N ARG A 245 -11.25 15.03 11.72
CA ARG A 245 -10.82 14.54 13.05
C ARG A 245 -9.36 14.88 13.35
N SER A 246 -8.48 14.73 12.36
CA SER A 246 -7.04 15.07 12.50
C SER A 246 -6.84 16.56 12.78
N ALA A 247 -7.60 17.43 12.12
CA ALA A 247 -7.54 18.88 12.34
C ALA A 247 -7.97 19.30 13.74
N THR A 248 -8.93 18.59 14.34
CA THR A 248 -9.43 18.90 15.70
C THR A 248 -8.43 18.48 16.79
N GLN A 249 -7.61 17.47 16.54
CA GLN A 249 -6.64 16.94 17.52
C GLN A 249 -5.29 17.66 17.51
N SER A 250 -4.83 18.18 16.36
CA SER A 250 -3.50 18.77 16.22
C SER A 250 -3.47 20.29 16.13
N GLY A 251 -4.62 20.97 16.07
CA GLY A 251 -4.66 22.44 15.87
C GLY A 251 -4.08 22.88 14.52
N GLU A 252 -3.82 21.96 13.61
CA GLU A 252 -3.33 22.19 12.26
C GLU A 252 -4.47 22.52 11.29
N THR A 253 -4.14 23.27 10.26
CA THR A 253 -5.04 23.59 9.15
C THR A 253 -5.75 22.36 8.62
N VAL A 254 -7.09 22.42 8.49
CA VAL A 254 -7.95 21.34 7.97
C VAL A 254 -7.30 20.74 6.72
N SER A 255 -6.83 19.51 6.85
CA SER A 255 -6.21 18.79 5.74
C SER A 255 -7.28 18.44 4.72
N GLN A 256 -7.13 18.94 3.50
CA GLN A 256 -8.10 18.71 2.42
C GLN A 256 -8.17 17.20 2.05
N PRO A 257 -9.36 16.69 1.68
CA PRO A 257 -9.49 15.35 1.16
C PRO A 257 -8.74 15.20 -0.16
N TRP A 258 -8.21 14.01 -0.41
CA TRP A 258 -7.59 13.71 -1.70
C TRP A 258 -7.82 12.26 -2.09
N ARG A 259 -7.78 12.00 -3.38
CA ARG A 259 -7.87 10.66 -3.96
C ARG A 259 -6.88 10.51 -5.10
N LEU A 260 -6.15 9.41 -5.09
CA LEU A 260 -5.36 8.91 -6.22
C LEU A 260 -5.95 7.57 -6.65
N SER A 261 -6.32 7.43 -7.91
CA SER A 261 -6.83 6.16 -8.43
C SER A 261 -6.32 5.91 -9.85
N GLY A 262 -6.05 4.66 -10.18
CA GLY A 262 -5.58 4.29 -11.51
C GLY A 262 -5.44 2.80 -11.70
N LYS A 263 -5.21 2.40 -12.95
CA LYS A 263 -4.87 1.01 -13.29
C LYS A 263 -3.43 0.75 -12.89
N ILE A 264 -3.20 -0.36 -12.20
CA ILE A 264 -1.86 -0.73 -11.74
C ILE A 264 -1.49 -2.13 -12.25
N LYS A 265 -0.25 -2.27 -12.70
CA LYS A 265 0.38 -3.54 -13.00
C LYS A 265 1.62 -3.68 -12.13
N VAL A 266 1.62 -4.67 -11.26
CA VAL A 266 2.73 -4.94 -10.35
C VAL A 266 3.35 -6.28 -10.70
N SER A 267 4.66 -6.30 -10.73
CA SER A 267 5.49 -7.50 -10.83
C SER A 267 6.53 -7.49 -9.72
N THR A 268 7.37 -8.50 -9.65
CA THR A 268 8.52 -8.51 -8.74
C THR A 268 9.62 -7.50 -9.13
N ALA A 269 9.57 -6.95 -10.36
CA ALA A 269 10.56 -6.00 -10.86
C ALA A 269 10.05 -4.56 -10.88
N SER A 270 8.74 -4.33 -11.05
CA SER A 270 8.18 -2.99 -11.23
C SER A 270 6.72 -2.88 -10.79
N ALA A 271 6.30 -1.65 -10.52
CA ALA A 271 4.91 -1.27 -10.36
C ALA A 271 4.59 -0.10 -11.29
N LEU A 272 3.81 -0.38 -12.34
CA LEU A 272 3.39 0.61 -13.34
C LEU A 272 1.94 1.02 -13.07
N MET A 273 1.71 2.28 -12.78
CA MET A 273 0.38 2.87 -12.67
C MET A 273 0.04 3.64 -13.94
N GLN A 274 -0.85 3.09 -14.72
CA GLN A 274 -1.29 3.68 -15.98
C GLN A 274 -2.53 4.56 -15.75
N GLN A 275 -2.58 5.72 -16.43
CA GLN A 275 -3.76 6.59 -16.44
C GLN A 275 -4.31 6.87 -15.04
N PHE A 276 -3.44 7.21 -14.09
CA PHE A 276 -3.93 7.59 -12.78
C PHE A 276 -4.60 8.98 -12.84
N GLU A 277 -5.56 9.15 -11.94
CA GLU A 277 -6.21 10.40 -11.64
C GLU A 277 -5.94 10.76 -10.19
N PHE A 278 -5.37 11.93 -9.96
CA PHE A 278 -5.21 12.52 -8.64
C PHE A 278 -6.16 13.70 -8.49
N ARG A 279 -6.95 13.69 -7.43
CA ARG A 279 -7.83 14.80 -7.04
C ARG A 279 -7.46 15.28 -5.65
N TYR A 280 -7.43 16.59 -5.45
CA TYR A 280 -7.17 17.22 -4.17
C TYR A 280 -8.23 18.29 -3.90
N GLY A 281 -8.92 18.21 -2.78
CA GLY A 281 -10.06 19.05 -2.43
C GLY A 281 -11.41 18.39 -2.67
N SER A 282 -12.49 19.18 -2.61
CA SER A 282 -13.87 18.69 -2.82
C SER A 282 -14.11 18.18 -4.24
N GLU A 283 -15.09 17.29 -4.43
CA GLU A 283 -15.39 16.66 -5.73
C GLU A 283 -15.65 17.66 -6.86
N ASP A 284 -16.40 18.73 -6.57
CA ASP A 284 -16.83 19.72 -7.58
C ASP A 284 -15.78 20.80 -7.88
N GLN A 285 -14.79 20.98 -7.00
CA GLN A 285 -13.90 22.14 -7.03
C GLN A 285 -12.43 21.79 -6.84
N GLY A 286 -12.12 20.50 -6.78
CA GLY A 286 -10.80 20.01 -6.51
C GLY A 286 -9.82 20.18 -7.69
N LEU A 287 -8.54 20.26 -7.35
CA LEU A 287 -7.45 20.16 -8.30
C LEU A 287 -7.44 18.76 -8.89
N LYS A 288 -7.36 18.67 -10.21
CA LYS A 288 -7.31 17.40 -10.94
C LYS A 288 -6.04 17.28 -11.77
N LEU A 289 -5.28 16.22 -11.52
CA LEU A 289 -4.12 15.82 -12.30
C LEU A 289 -4.32 14.40 -12.83
N THR A 290 -3.74 14.12 -13.97
CA THR A 290 -3.67 12.79 -14.54
C THR A 290 -2.23 12.45 -14.87
N GLY A 291 -1.93 11.16 -15.02
CA GLY A 291 -0.55 10.81 -15.37
C GLY A 291 -0.27 9.33 -15.44
N VAL A 292 1.01 9.05 -15.51
CA VAL A 292 1.60 7.70 -15.48
C VAL A 292 2.69 7.72 -14.42
N ALA A 293 2.83 6.63 -13.67
CA ALA A 293 3.89 6.47 -12.69
C ALA A 293 4.49 5.06 -12.83
N ASP A 294 5.79 4.96 -12.92
CA ASP A 294 6.56 3.73 -13.01
C ASP A 294 7.56 3.68 -11.84
N PHE A 295 7.44 2.66 -11.03
CA PHE A 295 8.36 2.39 -9.94
C PHE A 295 9.13 1.11 -10.25
N GLN A 296 10.44 1.21 -10.38
CA GLN A 296 11.32 0.07 -10.59
C GLN A 296 11.90 -0.38 -9.25
N PHE A 297 11.77 -1.69 -8.98
CA PHE A 297 12.33 -2.35 -7.80
C PHE A 297 13.76 -2.86 -8.07
N GLY A 298 14.37 -3.50 -7.10
CA GLY A 298 15.62 -4.22 -7.25
C GLY A 298 16.85 -3.42 -6.81
N LYS A 299 18.01 -3.69 -7.42
CA LYS A 299 19.31 -3.14 -6.97
C LYS A 299 19.46 -1.63 -7.14
N ARG A 300 18.73 -1.03 -8.05
CA ARG A 300 18.72 0.42 -8.34
C ARG A 300 17.28 0.89 -8.43
N PRO A 301 16.58 0.99 -7.29
CA PRO A 301 15.21 1.43 -7.31
C PRO A 301 15.14 2.88 -7.78
N HIS A 302 14.17 3.20 -8.63
CA HIS A 302 13.89 4.56 -9.12
C HIS A 302 12.41 4.73 -9.44
N PHE A 303 11.99 5.96 -9.49
CA PHE A 303 10.61 6.33 -9.81
C PHE A 303 10.60 7.32 -10.97
N ASP A 304 9.83 6.99 -12.00
CA ASP A 304 9.56 7.85 -13.14
C ASP A 304 8.08 8.19 -13.20
N GLY A 305 7.76 9.46 -13.39
CA GLY A 305 6.39 9.92 -13.44
C GLY A 305 6.15 11.00 -14.48
N VAL A 306 4.94 11.04 -15.00
CA VAL A 306 4.47 12.15 -15.84
C VAL A 306 3.13 12.62 -15.27
N LEU A 307 3.05 13.91 -14.97
CA LEU A 307 1.87 14.60 -14.47
C LEU A 307 1.34 15.54 -15.53
N SER A 308 0.05 15.49 -15.79
CA SER A 308 -0.64 16.34 -16.75
C SER A 308 -1.88 16.96 -16.12
N GLY A 309 -2.11 18.24 -16.42
CA GLY A 309 -3.30 18.98 -16.01
C GLY A 309 -3.76 19.93 -17.09
N ARG A 310 -5.07 20.07 -17.30
CA ARG A 310 -5.61 21.09 -18.21
C ARG A 310 -5.67 22.44 -17.52
N GLN A 311 -6.38 22.50 -16.40
CA GLN A 311 -6.60 23.71 -15.64
C GLN A 311 -6.47 23.41 -14.14
N ILE A 312 -5.61 24.15 -13.46
CA ILE A 312 -5.33 24.03 -12.05
C ILE A 312 -5.56 25.38 -11.38
N ASP A 313 -6.41 25.43 -10.37
CA ASP A 313 -6.66 26.62 -9.56
C ASP A 313 -5.84 26.54 -8.26
N LEU A 314 -4.62 27.08 -8.29
CA LEU A 314 -3.76 27.14 -7.11
C LEU A 314 -4.24 28.18 -6.09
N ASP A 315 -4.93 29.23 -6.50
CA ASP A 315 -5.51 30.21 -5.59
C ASP A 315 -6.49 29.56 -4.63
N ARG A 316 -7.29 28.64 -5.14
CA ARG A 316 -8.21 27.87 -4.32
C ARG A 316 -7.51 26.81 -3.48
N ALA A 317 -6.56 26.09 -4.05
CA ALA A 317 -5.83 25.05 -3.35
C ALA A 317 -4.96 25.59 -2.19
N LEU A 318 -4.50 26.84 -2.29
CA LEU A 318 -3.65 27.49 -1.30
C LEU A 318 -4.38 28.52 -0.45
N ALA A 319 -5.69 28.72 -0.65
CA ALA A 319 -6.49 29.66 0.15
C ALA A 319 -6.43 29.29 1.65
N ALA A 320 -6.41 30.30 2.49
CA ALA A 320 -6.54 30.12 3.93
C ALA A 320 -8.00 29.74 4.29
N ALA A 321 -8.24 29.33 5.54
CA ALA A 321 -9.57 28.94 6.00
C ALA A 321 -10.60 30.07 5.91
N ASP A 322 -10.17 31.33 5.93
CA ASP A 322 -10.98 32.54 5.76
C ASP A 322 -11.21 32.93 4.29
N GLY A 323 -10.73 32.09 3.34
CA GLY A 323 -10.80 32.35 1.91
C GLY A 323 -9.76 33.33 1.36
N THR A 324 -8.84 33.83 2.20
CA THR A 324 -7.77 34.75 1.79
C THR A 324 -6.78 34.03 0.89
N ARG A 325 -6.46 34.62 -0.27
CA ARG A 325 -5.50 34.08 -1.25
C ARG A 325 -4.12 34.69 -1.01
N PRO A 326 -3.08 33.85 -0.93
CA PRO A 326 -1.73 34.39 -0.80
C PRO A 326 -1.29 35.07 -2.11
N PRO A 327 -0.50 36.17 -2.04
CA PRO A 327 0.11 36.75 -3.25
C PRO A 327 1.01 35.73 -3.94
N PRO A 328 1.16 35.76 -5.28
CA PRO A 328 1.88 34.75 -6.05
C PRO A 328 3.29 34.44 -5.54
N ALA A 329 4.06 35.45 -5.15
CA ALA A 329 5.40 35.27 -4.59
C ALA A 329 5.38 34.47 -3.26
N ALA A 330 4.36 34.63 -2.42
CA ALA A 330 4.19 33.86 -1.18
C ALA A 330 3.70 32.44 -1.47
N ALA A 331 2.78 32.28 -2.43
CA ALA A 331 2.29 30.98 -2.87
C ALA A 331 3.44 30.12 -3.44
N ILE A 332 4.29 30.67 -4.30
CA ILE A 332 5.45 29.98 -4.87
C ILE A 332 6.41 29.53 -3.75
N ARG A 333 6.69 30.40 -2.78
CA ARG A 333 7.53 30.04 -1.62
C ARG A 333 6.91 28.89 -0.81
N ARG A 334 5.59 28.92 -0.58
CA ARG A 334 4.88 27.87 0.16
C ARG A 334 4.93 26.53 -0.58
N ILE A 335 4.75 26.53 -1.89
CA ILE A 335 4.87 25.32 -2.72
C ILE A 335 6.30 24.78 -2.65
N ALA A 336 7.31 25.62 -2.78
CA ALA A 336 8.71 25.24 -2.69
C ALA A 336 9.07 24.68 -1.29
N GLN A 337 8.53 25.23 -0.21
CA GLN A 337 8.69 24.72 1.15
C GLN A 337 8.03 23.34 1.33
N LEU A 338 6.81 23.16 0.79
CA LEU A 338 6.12 21.87 0.83
C LEU A 338 6.90 20.80 0.05
N ALA A 339 7.38 21.12 -1.14
CA ALA A 339 8.20 20.23 -1.95
C ALA A 339 9.54 19.90 -1.27
N GLY A 340 10.13 20.85 -0.59
CA GLY A 340 11.44 20.72 0.04
C GLY A 340 11.45 20.12 1.44
N GLY A 341 10.42 20.38 2.24
CA GLY A 341 10.36 19.97 3.66
C GLY A 341 9.84 18.55 3.88
N ALA A 342 8.88 18.12 3.06
CA ALA A 342 8.15 16.88 3.26
C ALA A 342 8.76 15.67 2.56
N PHE A 343 9.67 15.83 1.61
CA PHE A 343 10.04 14.75 0.71
C PHE A 343 11.55 14.76 0.37
N ARG A 344 12.31 14.01 1.15
CA ARG A 344 13.62 13.50 0.70
C ARG A 344 13.43 12.06 0.26
N PRO A 345 13.22 11.81 -1.02
CA PRO A 345 13.05 10.45 -1.49
C PRO A 345 14.35 9.67 -1.27
N ALA A 346 14.20 8.46 -0.72
CA ALA A 346 15.32 7.54 -0.52
C ALA A 346 15.82 6.93 -1.85
N ILE A 347 15.16 7.24 -2.95
CA ILE A 347 15.40 6.72 -4.30
C ILE A 347 15.43 7.87 -5.29
N PRO A 348 16.17 7.74 -6.43
CA PRO A 348 16.08 8.68 -7.53
C PRO A 348 14.65 8.80 -8.05
N ILE A 349 14.22 10.03 -8.31
CA ILE A 349 12.92 10.37 -8.88
C ILE A 349 13.12 11.22 -10.11
N GLN A 350 12.34 10.95 -11.17
CA GLN A 350 12.20 11.82 -12.34
C GLN A 350 10.71 12.07 -12.60
N ILE A 351 10.32 13.34 -12.70
CA ILE A 351 8.92 13.73 -12.92
C ILE A 351 8.84 14.76 -14.03
N GLY A 352 8.14 14.42 -15.12
CA GLY A 352 7.70 15.36 -16.13
C GLY A 352 6.37 16.01 -15.74
N ILE A 353 6.24 17.31 -15.85
CA ILE A 353 5.03 18.06 -15.53
C ILE A 353 4.57 18.82 -16.77
N GLY A 354 3.29 18.68 -17.13
CA GLY A 354 2.67 19.41 -18.22
C GLY A 354 1.29 19.93 -17.81
N ILE A 355 1.16 21.27 -17.64
CA ILE A 355 -0.11 21.89 -17.27
C ILE A 355 -0.39 23.03 -18.25
N ASP A 356 -1.59 22.99 -18.86
CA ASP A 356 -1.91 23.98 -19.89
C ASP A 356 -2.22 25.34 -19.28
N GLN A 357 -2.92 25.38 -18.13
CA GLN A 357 -3.28 26.60 -17.43
C GLN A 357 -3.26 26.43 -15.92
N VAL A 358 -2.64 27.39 -15.22
CA VAL A 358 -2.63 27.48 -13.75
C VAL A 358 -3.14 28.85 -13.35
N THR A 359 -4.16 28.90 -12.51
CA THR A 359 -4.64 30.16 -11.91
C THR A 359 -3.87 30.41 -10.62
N LEU A 360 -3.20 31.57 -10.55
CA LEU A 360 -2.43 32.02 -9.40
C LEU A 360 -2.47 33.53 -9.28
N GLY A 361 -2.85 34.05 -8.10
CA GLY A 361 -3.02 35.50 -7.86
C GLY A 361 -4.09 36.13 -8.75
N GLY A 362 -5.17 35.41 -9.03
CA GLY A 362 -6.26 35.86 -9.91
C GLY A 362 -5.92 35.92 -11.39
N ASN A 363 -4.71 35.54 -11.78
CA ASN A 363 -4.24 35.55 -13.16
C ASN A 363 -3.88 34.14 -13.67
N SER A 364 -3.79 34.00 -14.99
CA SER A 364 -3.46 32.75 -15.65
C SER A 364 -1.97 32.65 -15.99
N ILE A 365 -1.35 31.59 -15.54
CA ILE A 365 -0.06 31.09 -16.01
C ILE A 365 -0.36 30.04 -17.07
N ALA A 366 0.24 30.14 -18.25
CA ALA A 366 -0.04 29.22 -19.36
C ALA A 366 1.18 28.38 -19.71
N ASN A 367 0.92 27.19 -20.26
CA ASN A 367 1.92 26.28 -20.81
C ASN A 367 3.06 25.94 -19.83
N LEU A 368 2.72 25.61 -18.59
CA LEU A 368 3.71 25.16 -17.61
C LEU A 368 4.21 23.78 -18.02
N ARG A 369 5.52 23.71 -18.24
CA ARG A 369 6.26 22.48 -18.54
C ARG A 369 7.46 22.40 -17.60
N GLY A 370 7.68 21.22 -17.02
CA GLY A 370 8.78 21.02 -16.10
C GLY A 370 9.28 19.60 -16.14
N ASP A 371 10.60 19.44 -16.13
CA ASP A 371 11.27 18.17 -15.90
C ASP A 371 12.04 18.32 -14.58
N ILE A 372 11.72 17.49 -13.60
CA ILE A 372 12.25 17.58 -12.24
C ILE A 372 12.88 16.23 -11.91
N SER A 373 14.10 16.25 -11.40
CA SER A 373 14.79 15.06 -10.92
C SER A 373 15.32 15.24 -9.50
N THR A 374 15.72 14.14 -8.88
CA THR A 374 16.33 14.18 -7.55
C THR A 374 17.73 13.58 -7.58
N ASP A 375 18.62 14.16 -6.78
CA ASP A 375 19.94 13.63 -6.48
C ASP A 375 20.22 13.64 -4.97
N ALA A 376 21.45 13.30 -4.57
CA ALA A 376 21.86 13.29 -3.17
C ALA A 376 21.83 14.72 -2.53
N GLY A 377 21.87 15.77 -3.32
CA GLY A 377 21.86 17.17 -2.88
C GLY A 377 20.46 17.78 -2.75
N GLY A 378 19.47 17.23 -3.41
CA GLY A 378 18.11 17.76 -3.42
C GLY A 378 17.37 17.54 -4.72
N TRP A 379 16.57 18.54 -5.11
CA TRP A 379 15.79 18.53 -6.33
C TRP A 379 16.49 19.34 -7.43
N ASN A 380 16.51 18.81 -8.64
CA ASN A 380 16.96 19.50 -9.84
C ASN A 380 15.75 19.86 -10.70
N LEU A 381 15.69 21.10 -11.13
CA LEU A 381 14.84 21.56 -12.21
C LEU A 381 15.65 21.42 -13.49
N ASP A 382 15.54 20.33 -14.22
CA ASP A 382 16.30 20.10 -15.45
C ASP A 382 15.82 21.06 -16.55
N ARG A 383 14.51 21.29 -16.59
CA ARG A 383 13.84 22.31 -17.39
C ARG A 383 12.55 22.73 -16.69
N PHE A 384 12.32 24.03 -16.59
CA PHE A 384 11.06 24.56 -16.09
C PHE A 384 10.70 25.81 -16.87
N GLU A 385 9.58 25.79 -17.58
CA GLU A 385 9.15 26.90 -18.43
C GLU A 385 7.66 27.15 -18.33
N PHE A 386 7.26 28.41 -18.40
CA PHE A 386 5.86 28.83 -18.39
C PHE A 386 5.70 30.25 -18.92
N ARG A 387 4.46 30.63 -19.20
CA ARG A 387 4.09 32.02 -19.54
C ARG A 387 3.33 32.62 -18.36
N ALA A 388 3.84 33.72 -17.85
CA ALA A 388 3.24 34.52 -16.78
C ALA A 388 2.52 35.78 -17.31
N PRO A 389 1.74 36.48 -16.46
CA PRO A 389 1.17 37.79 -16.79
C PRO A 389 2.20 38.78 -17.29
N GLY A 390 1.77 39.77 -18.07
CA GLY A 390 2.66 40.75 -18.69
C GLY A 390 3.41 40.25 -19.94
N PHE A 391 2.82 39.27 -20.66
CA PHE A 391 3.44 38.61 -21.81
C PHE A 391 4.83 38.09 -21.49
N THR A 392 4.97 37.55 -20.28
CA THR A 392 6.25 37.11 -19.73
C THR A 392 6.50 35.67 -20.03
N GLN A 393 7.63 35.35 -20.67
CA GLN A 393 8.14 33.98 -20.78
C GLN A 393 9.23 33.76 -19.73
N VAL A 394 9.09 32.69 -18.96
CA VAL A 394 10.06 32.31 -17.92
C VAL A 394 10.64 30.96 -18.26
N LYS A 395 11.95 30.84 -18.21
CA LYS A 395 12.69 29.58 -18.33
C LYS A 395 13.69 29.49 -17.19
N LEU A 396 13.66 28.39 -16.45
CA LEU A 396 14.52 28.14 -15.31
C LEU A 396 15.12 26.73 -15.45
N SER A 397 16.37 26.58 -15.07
CA SER A 397 16.97 25.28 -14.79
C SER A 397 17.97 25.45 -13.64
N GLY A 398 18.18 24.43 -12.81
CA GLY A 398 19.08 24.57 -11.68
C GLY A 398 18.72 23.67 -10.51
N HIS A 399 19.34 23.94 -9.39
CA HIS A 399 19.24 23.12 -8.20
C HIS A 399 18.41 23.80 -7.10
N LEU A 400 17.50 23.03 -6.51
CA LEU A 400 16.66 23.43 -5.39
C LEU A 400 17.17 22.69 -4.14
N ALA A 401 17.90 23.41 -3.29
CA ALA A 401 18.40 22.87 -2.03
C ALA A 401 17.48 23.25 -0.87
N VAL A 402 17.28 22.32 0.06
CA VAL A 402 16.49 22.51 1.28
C VAL A 402 17.43 22.44 2.48
N LYS A 403 17.55 23.53 3.22
CA LYS A 403 18.34 23.60 4.46
C LYS A 403 17.43 24.08 5.60
N GLY A 404 17.06 23.14 6.48
CA GLY A 404 16.11 23.41 7.57
C GLY A 404 14.75 23.85 7.03
N ALA A 405 14.22 24.99 7.47
CA ALA A 405 12.97 25.57 6.98
C ALA A 405 13.16 26.45 5.72
N GLY A 406 14.39 26.61 5.23
CA GLY A 406 14.72 27.43 4.08
C GLY A 406 14.86 26.61 2.80
N VAL A 407 14.32 27.15 1.70
CA VAL A 407 14.50 26.62 0.34
C VAL A 407 15.36 27.63 -0.43
N SER A 408 16.37 27.14 -1.13
CA SER A 408 17.20 27.96 -2.02
C SER A 408 17.26 27.35 -3.41
N PHE A 409 17.02 28.20 -4.41
CA PHE A 409 17.21 27.85 -5.82
C PHE A 409 18.51 28.51 -6.32
N THR A 410 19.28 27.78 -7.11
CA THR A 410 20.48 28.29 -7.78
C THR A 410 20.54 27.73 -9.19
N GLY A 411 20.66 28.61 -10.18
CA GLY A 411 20.83 28.18 -11.57
C GLY A 411 20.48 29.25 -12.60
N PRO A 412 20.64 28.93 -13.88
CA PRO A 412 20.32 29.85 -14.97
C PRO A 412 18.82 30.14 -15.05
N ALA A 413 18.51 31.41 -15.26
CA ALA A 413 17.19 31.94 -15.49
C ALA A 413 17.17 32.85 -16.73
N ALA A 414 16.12 32.70 -17.54
CA ALA A 414 15.80 33.61 -18.62
C ALA A 414 14.36 34.07 -18.47
N ILE A 415 14.17 35.37 -18.36
CA ILE A 415 12.88 36.04 -18.21
C ILE A 415 12.75 37.07 -19.31
N GLU A 416 11.76 36.96 -20.16
CA GLU A 416 11.42 37.90 -21.21
C GLU A 416 10.02 38.44 -20.93
N ALA A 417 9.92 39.67 -20.46
CA ALA A 417 8.66 40.34 -20.09
C ALA A 417 8.32 41.44 -21.07
N GLY A 418 7.18 41.33 -21.74
CA GLY A 418 6.64 42.37 -22.58
C GLY A 418 6.15 43.57 -21.75
N ASP A 419 5.56 43.30 -20.56
CA ASP A 419 5.17 44.30 -19.58
C ASP A 419 5.71 43.94 -18.18
N PRO A 420 6.92 44.42 -17.81
CA PRO A 420 7.52 44.14 -16.52
C PRO A 420 6.75 44.71 -15.32
N LYS A 421 5.98 45.80 -15.52
CA LYS A 421 5.20 46.42 -14.46
C LYS A 421 4.01 45.52 -14.09
N LEU A 422 3.36 44.91 -15.09
CA LEU A 422 2.29 43.95 -14.89
C LEU A 422 2.79 42.66 -14.20
N LEU A 423 3.98 42.19 -14.60
CA LEU A 423 4.63 41.06 -13.95
C LEU A 423 4.91 41.31 -12.46
N ALA A 424 5.51 42.50 -12.15
CA ALA A 424 5.84 42.90 -10.77
C ALA A 424 4.56 43.06 -9.92
N ALA A 425 3.55 43.75 -10.43
CA ALA A 425 2.27 43.90 -9.75
C ALA A 425 1.61 42.56 -9.44
N TRP A 426 1.62 41.64 -10.40
CA TRP A 426 1.10 40.30 -10.19
C TRP A 426 1.88 39.53 -9.11
N LEU A 427 3.20 39.52 -9.16
CA LEU A 427 4.03 38.84 -8.16
C LEU A 427 3.77 39.34 -6.73
N GLU A 428 3.53 40.62 -6.59
CA GLU A 428 3.26 41.30 -5.31
C GLU A 428 1.77 41.21 -4.90
N GLY A 429 0.89 40.70 -5.77
CA GLY A 429 -0.56 40.65 -5.53
C GLY A 429 -1.23 42.00 -5.53
N ARG A 430 -0.64 43.02 -6.23
CA ARG A 430 -1.20 44.37 -6.37
C ARG A 430 -1.98 44.50 -7.68
N ALA A 431 -2.94 45.41 -7.68
CA ALA A 431 -3.62 45.79 -8.92
C ALA A 431 -2.62 46.50 -9.87
N ALA A 432 -2.66 46.13 -11.15
CA ALA A 432 -1.84 46.79 -12.15
C ALA A 432 -2.30 48.25 -12.38
N THR A 433 -1.43 49.22 -12.22
CA THR A 433 -1.70 50.61 -12.57
C THR A 433 -1.40 50.82 -14.05
N ALA A 434 -2.42 51.16 -14.82
CA ALA A 434 -2.38 51.25 -16.29
C ALA A 434 -1.76 52.54 -16.83
N GLN A 435 -0.69 53.11 -16.26
CA GLN A 435 -0.11 54.35 -16.76
C GLN A 435 1.42 54.28 -16.87
N GLY A 436 1.92 54.43 -18.07
CA GLY A 436 3.31 54.70 -18.39
C GLY A 436 3.83 53.87 -19.56
N ASP A 437 4.89 54.38 -20.16
CA ASP A 437 5.62 53.77 -21.27
C ASP A 437 6.09 52.36 -20.86
N VAL A 438 5.63 51.34 -21.59
CA VAL A 438 5.98 49.94 -21.34
C VAL A 438 7.24 49.63 -22.13
N ARG A 439 8.37 49.41 -21.45
CA ARG A 439 9.60 48.92 -22.06
C ARG A 439 9.76 47.45 -21.78
N PRO A 440 9.90 46.61 -22.81
CA PRO A 440 10.19 45.19 -22.60
C PRO A 440 11.48 44.98 -21.80
N LEU A 441 11.47 43.96 -20.96
CA LEU A 441 12.64 43.58 -20.15
C LEU A 441 13.06 42.17 -20.55
N THR A 442 14.35 42.01 -20.85
CA THR A 442 14.98 40.71 -21.00
C THR A 442 16.05 40.56 -19.92
N LEU A 443 15.94 39.53 -19.11
CA LEU A 443 16.92 39.21 -18.07
C LEU A 443 17.42 37.79 -18.33
N ARG A 444 18.73 37.62 -18.42
CA ARG A 444 19.38 36.31 -18.52
C ARG A 444 20.59 36.30 -17.61
N GLY A 445 20.70 35.32 -16.75
CA GLY A 445 21.80 35.21 -15.81
C GLY A 445 21.65 34.04 -14.86
N ASP A 446 22.64 33.85 -14.01
CA ASP A 446 22.57 32.91 -12.92
C ASP A 446 21.88 33.55 -11.72
N VAL A 447 20.80 32.96 -11.26
CA VAL A 447 19.98 33.47 -10.16
C VAL A 447 20.17 32.60 -8.93
N THR A 448 20.41 33.21 -7.80
CA THR A 448 20.31 32.57 -6.49
C THR A 448 19.16 33.19 -5.72
N PHE A 449 18.16 32.38 -5.41
CA PHE A 449 16.99 32.78 -4.66
C PHE A 449 16.87 31.93 -3.39
N GLY A 450 16.76 32.58 -2.24
CA GLY A 450 16.59 31.96 -0.94
C GLY A 450 15.67 32.75 -0.04
N SER A 451 15.45 32.27 1.21
CA SER A 451 14.60 32.96 2.19
C SER A 451 15.00 34.42 2.45
N ASP A 452 16.30 34.68 2.45
CA ASP A 452 16.87 35.99 2.87
C ASP A 452 17.81 36.60 1.83
N LYS A 453 17.96 35.95 0.67
CA LYS A 453 18.90 36.40 -0.36
C LYS A 453 18.32 36.23 -1.75
N PHE A 454 18.33 37.35 -2.48
CA PHE A 454 18.16 37.36 -3.93
C PHE A 454 19.43 37.91 -4.55
N ALA A 455 20.10 37.13 -5.37
CA ALA A 455 21.28 37.55 -6.10
C ALA A 455 21.14 37.14 -7.55
N VAL A 456 21.57 38.01 -8.44
CA VAL A 456 21.72 37.74 -9.87
C VAL A 456 23.18 37.91 -10.21
N GLU A 457 23.82 36.89 -10.69
CA GLU A 457 25.21 36.88 -11.11
C GLU A 457 25.27 36.66 -12.63
N ARG A 458 26.25 37.31 -13.31
CA ARG A 458 26.43 37.19 -14.76
C ARG A 458 25.20 37.64 -15.59
N LEU A 459 24.72 38.83 -15.32
CA LEU A 459 23.68 39.49 -16.10
C LEU A 459 24.16 39.79 -17.52
#